data_41107d7bc0d023344f7a652d75450fac
#
_entry.id   41107d7bc0d023344f7a652d75450fac
#
_cell.length_a   1.000
_cell.length_b   1.000
_cell.length_c   1.000
_cell.angle_alpha   90.00
_cell.angle_beta   90.00
_cell.angle_gamma   90.00
#
_symmetry.space_group_name_H-M   'P 1'
#
loop_
_entity.id
_entity.type
_entity.pdbx_description
1 polymer ?
#
loop_
_entity_poly.entity_id
_entity_poly.type
_entity_poly.pdbx_seq_one_letter_code
_entity_poly.pdbx_strand_id
1 'polypeptide(L)'
;MNTKESRKQQTEAAELDTLRAEIDRLDQELVERIHARSKVAMAIGEVKKRYSDSPVFLRPGREASMLRRAAEKHGDHPFPASSLLRIWREIIPAVTSLEGNLSLAIEEDEGAVAREHAQVHYAVSLERQHFPDRDAVARAVLSGEFTLGIIRADINDPAWWQQITTPDASGRRLHVILRLPFIDGPVGGIPRDKAWVLAAFEPEASGADISRVLVTTDAGLEIHEISGDDSVVPSWAEAQGYAPEQVHVLGFYPEAVQLKA
;
A
#
# COMPACT_ATOMS: atom_id res chain seq x y z
N MET A 1 58.13 -13.25 -13.11
CA MET A 1 56.95 -12.69 -12.46
C MET A 1 57.42 -11.75 -11.38
N ASN A 2 56.96 -10.50 -11.42
CA ASN A 2 57.57 -9.38 -10.64
C ASN A 2 57.10 -9.41 -9.18
N THR A 3 58.01 -9.57 -8.23
CA THR A 3 57.74 -9.67 -6.78
C THR A 3 56.89 -8.50 -6.25
N LYS A 4 56.97 -7.33 -6.87
CA LYS A 4 56.15 -6.14 -6.53
C LYS A 4 54.67 -6.34 -6.92
N GLU A 5 54.39 -6.99 -8.03
CA GLU A 5 53.05 -7.26 -8.50
C GLU A 5 52.34 -8.31 -7.64
N SER A 6 53.06 -9.36 -7.23
CA SER A 6 52.54 -10.39 -6.32
C SER A 6 52.24 -9.80 -4.93
N ARG A 7 53.05 -8.89 -4.42
CA ARG A 7 52.81 -8.22 -3.12
C ARG A 7 51.61 -7.28 -3.18
N LYS A 8 51.40 -6.56 -4.30
CA LYS A 8 50.23 -5.68 -4.51
C LYS A 8 48.94 -6.49 -4.56
N GLN A 9 48.93 -7.62 -5.29
CA GLN A 9 47.78 -8.52 -5.36
C GLN A 9 47.41 -9.12 -4.00
N GLN A 10 48.39 -9.50 -3.19
CA GLN A 10 48.14 -10.01 -1.82
C GLN A 10 47.57 -8.94 -0.89
N THR A 11 48.02 -7.69 -0.98
CA THR A 11 47.48 -6.58 -0.20
C THR A 11 46.02 -6.27 -0.61
N GLU A 12 45.75 -6.20 -1.92
CA GLU A 12 44.39 -6.00 -2.47
C GLU A 12 43.43 -7.11 -2.02
N ALA A 13 43.86 -8.37 -2.08
CA ALA A 13 43.03 -9.49 -1.64
C ALA A 13 42.69 -9.38 -0.14
N ALA A 14 43.66 -9.04 0.71
CA ALA A 14 43.44 -8.87 2.16
C ALA A 14 42.47 -7.69 2.47
N GLU A 15 42.60 -6.58 1.75
CA GLU A 15 41.67 -5.43 1.88
C GLU A 15 40.26 -5.83 1.44
N LEU A 16 40.09 -6.53 0.32
CA LEU A 16 38.78 -7.01 -0.15
C LEU A 16 38.16 -8.00 0.83
N ASP A 17 38.93 -8.92 1.40
CA ASP A 17 38.43 -9.89 2.39
C ASP A 17 37.96 -9.19 3.67
N THR A 18 38.65 -8.13 4.10
CA THR A 18 38.19 -7.30 5.24
C THR A 18 36.87 -6.62 4.96
N LEU A 19 36.71 -6.02 3.77
CA LEU A 19 35.44 -5.37 3.37
C LEU A 19 34.29 -6.37 3.20
N ARG A 20 34.56 -7.58 2.68
CA ARG A 20 33.55 -8.65 2.59
C ARG A 20 33.09 -9.11 3.98
N ALA A 21 34.02 -9.29 4.92
CA ALA A 21 33.65 -9.64 6.29
C ALA A 21 32.78 -8.57 6.96
N GLU A 22 33.02 -7.29 6.64
CA GLU A 22 32.16 -6.20 7.12
C GLU A 22 30.77 -6.22 6.49
N ILE A 23 30.65 -6.55 5.19
CA ILE A 23 29.33 -6.77 4.53
C ILE A 23 28.60 -7.92 5.21
N ASP A 24 29.26 -9.08 5.43
CA ASP A 24 28.63 -10.25 6.08
C ASP A 24 28.11 -9.91 7.49
N ARG A 25 28.86 -9.10 8.24
CA ARG A 25 28.43 -8.61 9.56
C ARG A 25 27.17 -7.73 9.46
N LEU A 26 27.14 -6.79 8.50
CA LEU A 26 25.98 -5.90 8.27
C LEU A 26 24.76 -6.67 7.80
N ASP A 27 24.94 -7.66 6.93
CA ASP A 27 23.86 -8.53 6.46
C ASP A 27 23.24 -9.32 7.62
N GLN A 28 24.06 -9.85 8.51
CA GLN A 28 23.56 -10.53 9.72
C GLN A 28 22.78 -9.56 10.61
N GLU A 29 23.26 -8.34 10.83
CA GLU A 29 22.53 -7.33 11.59
C GLU A 29 21.17 -6.97 10.95
N LEU A 30 21.11 -6.85 9.62
CA LEU A 30 19.86 -6.60 8.91
C LEU A 30 18.84 -7.73 9.16
N VAL A 31 19.25 -8.99 9.06
CA VAL A 31 18.39 -10.14 9.36
C VAL A 31 17.88 -10.09 10.81
N GLU A 32 18.77 -9.84 11.76
CA GLU A 32 18.41 -9.74 13.18
C GLU A 32 17.40 -8.61 13.45
N ARG A 33 17.55 -7.45 12.79
CA ARG A 33 16.60 -6.33 12.90
C ARG A 33 15.25 -6.66 12.32
N ILE A 34 15.18 -7.35 11.19
CA ILE A 34 13.92 -7.83 10.58
C ILE A 34 13.22 -8.80 11.54
N HIS A 35 13.95 -9.77 12.11
CA HIS A 35 13.39 -10.71 13.08
C HIS A 35 12.90 -10.01 14.36
N ALA A 36 13.65 -9.04 14.87
CA ALA A 36 13.23 -8.26 16.03
C ALA A 36 11.94 -7.47 15.74
N ARG A 37 11.86 -6.82 14.56
CA ARG A 37 10.65 -6.13 14.11
C ARG A 37 9.44 -7.05 14.00
N SER A 38 9.63 -8.25 13.47
CA SER A 38 8.56 -9.27 13.34
C SER A 38 8.02 -9.69 14.71
N LYS A 39 8.89 -9.89 15.71
CA LYS A 39 8.46 -10.21 17.09
C LYS A 39 7.60 -9.09 17.70
N VAL A 40 7.97 -7.83 17.47
CA VAL A 40 7.19 -6.68 17.97
C VAL A 40 5.83 -6.62 17.27
N ALA A 41 5.76 -6.87 15.96
CA ALA A 41 4.50 -6.89 15.23
C ALA A 41 3.57 -8.01 15.72
N MET A 42 4.09 -9.23 15.94
CA MET A 42 3.29 -10.31 16.52
C MET A 42 2.72 -9.91 17.89
N ALA A 43 3.51 -9.26 18.75
CA ALA A 43 3.04 -8.76 20.04
C ALA A 43 1.94 -7.69 19.89
N ILE A 44 2.04 -6.80 18.88
CA ILE A 44 0.98 -5.84 18.55
C ILE A 44 -0.29 -6.57 18.11
N GLY A 45 -0.18 -7.60 17.28
CA GLY A 45 -1.30 -8.43 16.86
C GLY A 45 -2.05 -9.05 18.05
N GLU A 46 -1.33 -9.60 19.02
CA GLU A 46 -1.91 -10.17 20.24
C GLU A 46 -2.59 -9.12 21.13
N VAL A 47 -2.06 -7.91 21.18
CA VAL A 47 -2.72 -6.79 21.88
C VAL A 47 -4.01 -6.43 21.17
N LYS A 48 -4.00 -6.24 19.84
CA LYS A 48 -5.21 -5.90 19.07
C LYS A 48 -6.32 -6.93 19.25
N LYS A 49 -6.00 -8.21 19.16
CA LYS A 49 -6.95 -9.33 19.35
C LYS A 49 -7.59 -9.35 20.74
N ARG A 50 -6.88 -8.88 21.79
CA ARG A 50 -7.43 -8.81 23.14
C ARG A 50 -8.45 -7.71 23.35
N TYR A 51 -8.39 -6.63 22.56
CA TYR A 51 -9.20 -5.44 22.76
C TYR A 51 -10.20 -5.18 21.63
N SER A 52 -10.27 -6.06 20.61
CA SER A 52 -11.22 -5.94 19.50
C SER A 52 -11.58 -7.31 18.95
N ASP A 53 -12.88 -7.54 18.74
CA ASP A 53 -13.40 -8.75 18.09
C ASP A 53 -13.15 -8.74 16.58
N SER A 54 -12.90 -7.55 16.00
CA SER A 54 -12.59 -7.36 14.58
C SER A 54 -11.36 -6.43 14.40
N PRO A 55 -10.17 -6.90 14.78
CA PRO A 55 -8.99 -6.06 14.78
C PRO A 55 -8.53 -5.74 13.34
N VAL A 56 -8.32 -4.46 13.07
CA VAL A 56 -7.70 -4.00 11.82
C VAL A 56 -6.18 -4.05 11.96
N PHE A 57 -5.51 -4.84 11.13
CA PHE A 57 -4.06 -5.00 11.15
C PHE A 57 -3.37 -4.09 10.13
N LEU A 58 -3.92 -3.98 8.94
CA LEU A 58 -3.40 -3.09 7.89
C LEU A 58 -3.72 -1.62 8.22
N ARG A 59 -2.73 -0.77 8.09
CA ARG A 59 -2.82 0.67 8.36
C ARG A 59 -2.18 1.47 7.23
N PRO A 60 -2.88 1.66 6.08
CA PRO A 60 -2.31 2.31 4.89
C PRO A 60 -1.74 3.69 5.17
N GLY A 61 -2.41 4.51 6.00
CA GLY A 61 -1.94 5.83 6.40
C GLY A 61 -0.62 5.80 7.16
N ARG A 62 -0.47 4.87 8.12
CA ARG A 62 0.79 4.66 8.84
C ARG A 62 1.92 4.18 7.93
N GLU A 63 1.61 3.24 7.02
CA GLU A 63 2.58 2.74 6.04
C GLU A 63 3.06 3.83 5.10
N ALA A 64 2.14 4.65 4.61
CA ALA A 64 2.43 5.82 3.79
C ALA A 64 3.36 6.81 4.51
N SER A 65 3.02 7.17 5.75
CA SER A 65 3.84 8.06 6.58
C SER A 65 5.24 7.51 6.83
N MET A 66 5.36 6.18 7.01
CA MET A 66 6.66 5.54 7.20
C MET A 66 7.51 5.57 5.91
N LEU A 67 6.91 5.30 4.75
CA LEU A 67 7.61 5.33 3.47
C LEU A 67 8.04 6.74 3.08
N ARG A 68 7.19 7.77 3.35
CA ARG A 68 7.59 9.18 3.16
C ARG A 68 8.79 9.54 4.01
N ARG A 69 8.78 9.20 5.31
CA ARG A 69 9.94 9.42 6.20
C ARG A 69 11.19 8.67 5.75
N ALA A 70 11.03 7.45 5.21
CA ALA A 70 12.16 6.69 4.68
C ALA A 70 12.76 7.38 3.44
N ALA A 71 11.92 7.89 2.53
CA ALA A 71 12.34 8.64 1.36
C ALA A 71 13.04 9.97 1.75
N GLU A 72 12.46 10.71 2.70
CA GLU A 72 13.05 11.96 3.22
C GLU A 72 14.41 11.72 3.87
N LYS A 73 14.50 10.71 4.76
CA LYS A 73 15.75 10.36 5.46
C LYS A 73 16.82 9.84 4.52
N HIS A 74 16.43 9.24 3.41
CA HIS A 74 17.34 8.74 2.39
C HIS A 74 18.19 9.88 1.79
N GLY A 75 17.58 11.05 1.51
CA GLY A 75 18.26 12.21 0.95
C GLY A 75 18.98 11.89 -0.36
N ASP A 76 20.22 12.35 -0.46
CA ASP A 76 21.09 12.17 -1.64
C ASP A 76 22.02 10.93 -1.53
N HIS A 77 21.64 9.92 -0.72
CA HIS A 77 22.45 8.71 -0.56
C HIS A 77 22.57 7.95 -1.90
N PRO A 78 23.76 7.41 -2.27
CA PRO A 78 23.98 6.75 -3.56
C PRO A 78 23.18 5.45 -3.77
N PHE A 79 22.69 4.81 -2.70
CA PHE A 79 21.80 3.67 -2.83
C PHE A 79 20.44 4.14 -3.43
N PRO A 80 19.88 3.48 -4.46
CA PRO A 80 18.65 3.98 -5.10
C PRO A 80 17.46 4.04 -4.13
N ALA A 81 16.83 5.22 -3.98
CA ALA A 81 15.66 5.42 -3.12
C ALA A 81 14.51 4.46 -3.47
N SER A 82 14.28 4.22 -4.77
CA SER A 82 13.30 3.26 -5.26
C SER A 82 13.56 1.84 -4.76
N SER A 83 14.81 1.41 -4.72
CA SER A 83 15.19 0.10 -4.18
C SER A 83 14.96 0.02 -2.68
N LEU A 84 15.29 1.07 -1.93
CA LEU A 84 14.99 1.16 -0.50
C LEU A 84 13.50 1.01 -0.22
N LEU A 85 12.64 1.75 -0.92
CA LEU A 85 11.20 1.70 -0.72
C LEU A 85 10.60 0.33 -1.14
N ARG A 86 11.15 -0.33 -2.18
CA ARG A 86 10.74 -1.69 -2.56
C ARG A 86 11.06 -2.71 -1.48
N ILE A 87 12.21 -2.62 -0.83
CA ILE A 87 12.55 -3.47 0.33
C ILE A 87 11.50 -3.31 1.43
N TRP A 88 11.10 -2.07 1.74
CA TRP A 88 10.04 -1.81 2.71
C TRP A 88 8.68 -2.36 2.27
N ARG A 89 8.37 -2.36 0.97
CA ARG A 89 7.16 -2.96 0.41
C ARG A 89 7.11 -4.48 0.54
N GLU A 90 8.24 -5.15 0.66
CA GLU A 90 8.29 -6.57 1.00
C GLU A 90 8.17 -6.81 2.51
N ILE A 91 8.90 -6.02 3.30
CA ILE A 91 8.96 -6.20 4.77
C ILE A 91 7.63 -5.87 5.45
N ILE A 92 6.96 -4.76 5.08
CA ILE A 92 5.78 -4.28 5.81
C ILE A 92 4.62 -5.27 5.70
N PRO A 93 4.14 -5.64 4.51
CA PRO A 93 3.01 -6.56 4.39
C PRO A 93 3.32 -7.95 4.93
N ALA A 94 4.55 -8.46 4.71
CA ALA A 94 4.98 -9.74 5.29
C ALA A 94 4.92 -9.74 6.81
N VAL A 95 5.34 -8.65 7.45
CA VAL A 95 5.28 -8.53 8.92
C VAL A 95 3.84 -8.26 9.40
N THR A 96 3.04 -7.48 8.66
CA THR A 96 1.63 -7.23 8.98
C THR A 96 0.82 -8.53 8.95
N SER A 97 1.12 -9.46 8.02
CA SER A 97 0.47 -10.77 7.97
C SER A 97 0.72 -11.63 9.20
N LEU A 98 1.75 -11.35 9.99
CA LEU A 98 2.01 -12.02 11.28
C LEU A 98 1.13 -11.46 12.42
N GLU A 99 0.61 -10.24 12.29
CA GLU A 99 -0.34 -9.66 13.24
C GLU A 99 -1.73 -10.30 13.09
N GLY A 100 -2.15 -10.58 11.85
CA GLY A 100 -3.42 -11.19 11.50
C GLY A 100 -3.52 -11.51 10.01
N ASN A 101 -4.64 -12.09 9.61
CA ASN A 101 -4.82 -12.47 8.20
C ASN A 101 -4.75 -11.25 7.29
N LEU A 102 -3.86 -11.31 6.30
CA LEU A 102 -3.76 -10.36 5.21
C LEU A 102 -3.72 -11.15 3.90
N SER A 103 -4.81 -11.07 3.14
CA SER A 103 -5.02 -11.82 1.90
C SER A 103 -5.57 -10.91 0.81
N LEU A 104 -5.30 -11.26 -0.46
CA LEU A 104 -5.58 -10.43 -1.62
C LEU A 104 -6.54 -11.13 -2.58
N ALA A 105 -7.72 -10.52 -2.81
CA ALA A 105 -8.60 -10.81 -3.94
C ALA A 105 -8.20 -9.91 -5.10
N ILE A 106 -7.85 -10.48 -6.25
CA ILE A 106 -7.28 -9.77 -7.40
C ILE A 106 -8.19 -9.94 -8.60
N GLU A 107 -8.61 -8.84 -9.23
CA GLU A 107 -9.38 -8.87 -10.47
C GLU A 107 -8.53 -9.45 -11.62
N GLU A 108 -9.13 -10.34 -12.42
CA GLU A 108 -8.59 -10.75 -13.73
C GLU A 108 -9.04 -9.73 -14.78
N ASP A 109 -8.30 -8.63 -14.87
CA ASP A 109 -8.58 -7.56 -15.82
C ASP A 109 -7.80 -7.71 -17.14
N GLU A 110 -8.29 -7.06 -18.18
CA GLU A 110 -7.57 -6.94 -19.45
C GLU A 110 -6.27 -6.16 -19.24
N GLY A 111 -5.14 -6.74 -19.60
CA GLY A 111 -3.80 -6.19 -19.39
C GLY A 111 -3.18 -6.54 -18.05
N ALA A 112 -3.88 -7.30 -17.19
CA ALA A 112 -3.39 -7.80 -15.91
C ALA A 112 -2.92 -6.71 -14.92
N VAL A 113 -3.50 -5.51 -14.99
CA VAL A 113 -3.10 -4.33 -14.20
C VAL A 113 -3.18 -4.61 -12.70
N ALA A 114 -4.31 -5.14 -12.23
CA ALA A 114 -4.50 -5.47 -10.81
C ALA A 114 -3.46 -6.49 -10.32
N ARG A 115 -3.18 -7.53 -11.12
CA ARG A 115 -2.17 -8.55 -10.81
C ARG A 115 -0.76 -7.99 -10.74
N GLU A 116 -0.36 -7.15 -11.70
CA GLU A 116 0.95 -6.54 -11.72
C GLU A 116 1.17 -5.64 -10.50
N HIS A 117 0.17 -4.83 -10.16
CA HIS A 117 0.20 -4.01 -8.96
C HIS A 117 0.28 -4.85 -7.68
N ALA A 118 -0.48 -5.94 -7.59
CA ALA A 118 -0.41 -6.86 -6.45
C ALA A 118 1.01 -7.44 -6.27
N GLN A 119 1.70 -7.76 -7.36
CA GLN A 119 3.06 -8.29 -7.34
C GLN A 119 4.10 -7.25 -6.92
N VAL A 120 3.94 -6.01 -7.37
CA VAL A 120 4.91 -4.94 -7.09
C VAL A 120 4.71 -4.33 -5.70
N HIS A 121 3.46 -4.28 -5.23
CA HIS A 121 3.11 -3.53 -4.01
C HIS A 121 3.07 -4.38 -2.75
N TYR A 122 2.69 -5.64 -2.85
CA TYR A 122 2.49 -6.53 -1.70
C TYR A 122 3.51 -7.66 -1.67
N ALA A 123 3.86 -8.09 -0.45
CA ALA A 123 4.82 -9.16 -0.23
C ALA A 123 4.42 -10.47 -0.95
N VAL A 124 5.40 -11.15 -1.53
CA VAL A 124 5.18 -12.40 -2.27
C VAL A 124 4.57 -13.52 -1.41
N SER A 125 4.79 -13.48 -0.10
CA SER A 125 4.31 -14.47 0.87
C SER A 125 2.82 -14.39 1.17
N LEU A 126 2.11 -13.31 0.74
CA LEU A 126 0.68 -13.17 1.05
C LEU A 126 -0.17 -14.13 0.21
N GLU A 127 -1.24 -14.63 0.82
CA GLU A 127 -2.28 -15.37 0.13
C GLU A 127 -2.93 -14.51 -0.95
N ARG A 128 -3.10 -15.07 -2.16
CA ARG A 128 -3.66 -14.38 -3.32
C ARG A 128 -4.59 -15.29 -4.08
N GLN A 129 -5.74 -14.74 -4.47
CA GLN A 129 -6.67 -15.41 -5.36
C GLN A 129 -7.15 -14.47 -6.46
N HIS A 130 -7.24 -14.99 -7.67
CA HIS A 130 -7.75 -14.27 -8.83
C HIS A 130 -9.24 -14.52 -9.00
N PHE A 131 -9.97 -13.45 -9.31
CA PHE A 131 -11.42 -13.45 -9.50
C PHE A 131 -11.77 -12.94 -10.89
N PRO A 132 -12.84 -13.45 -11.52
CA PRO A 132 -13.14 -13.18 -12.93
C PRO A 132 -13.50 -11.71 -13.20
N ASP A 133 -13.95 -10.98 -12.19
CA ASP A 133 -14.37 -9.59 -12.32
C ASP A 133 -14.34 -8.85 -10.98
N ARG A 134 -14.49 -7.52 -11.04
CA ARG A 134 -14.53 -6.61 -9.88
C ARG A 134 -15.67 -6.91 -8.91
N ASP A 135 -16.80 -7.44 -9.38
CA ASP A 135 -17.95 -7.76 -8.52
C ASP A 135 -17.63 -8.97 -7.64
N ALA A 136 -16.94 -9.96 -8.19
CA ALA A 136 -16.47 -11.12 -7.44
C ALA A 136 -15.43 -10.71 -6.39
N VAL A 137 -14.49 -9.80 -6.73
CA VAL A 137 -13.54 -9.21 -5.78
C VAL A 137 -14.28 -8.48 -4.67
N ALA A 138 -15.23 -7.61 -5.01
CA ALA A 138 -16.01 -6.84 -4.02
C ALA A 138 -16.76 -7.77 -3.06
N ARG A 139 -17.40 -8.82 -3.56
CA ARG A 139 -18.09 -9.83 -2.73
C ARG A 139 -17.15 -10.57 -1.80
N ALA A 140 -15.98 -10.99 -2.27
CA ALA A 140 -14.99 -11.72 -1.48
C ALA A 140 -14.45 -10.87 -0.31
N VAL A 141 -14.28 -9.55 -0.51
CA VAL A 141 -13.86 -8.64 0.55
C VAL A 141 -15.02 -8.32 1.50
N LEU A 142 -16.23 -8.06 0.99
CA LEU A 142 -17.41 -7.81 1.84
C LEU A 142 -17.77 -9.01 2.70
N SER A 143 -17.64 -10.23 2.20
CA SER A 143 -17.87 -11.45 2.99
C SER A 143 -16.82 -11.66 4.08
N GLY A 144 -15.64 -11.03 3.97
CA GLY A 144 -14.49 -11.23 4.84
C GLY A 144 -13.65 -12.48 4.50
N GLU A 145 -13.88 -13.09 3.34
CA GLU A 145 -13.07 -14.18 2.80
C GLU A 145 -11.65 -13.67 2.48
N PHE A 146 -11.56 -12.46 1.93
CA PHE A 146 -10.30 -11.75 1.70
C PHE A 146 -10.27 -10.41 2.42
N THR A 147 -9.07 -10.00 2.81
CA THR A 147 -8.86 -8.73 3.53
C THR A 147 -8.90 -7.54 2.59
N LEU A 148 -8.29 -7.67 1.41
CA LEU A 148 -8.15 -6.60 0.42
C LEU A 148 -8.62 -7.07 -0.95
N GLY A 149 -9.23 -6.13 -1.69
CA GLY A 149 -9.53 -6.28 -3.11
C GLY A 149 -8.64 -5.37 -3.95
N ILE A 150 -8.07 -5.88 -5.03
CA ILE A 150 -7.30 -5.08 -5.98
C ILE A 150 -8.01 -5.14 -7.32
N ILE A 151 -8.42 -3.98 -7.83
CA ILE A 151 -9.18 -3.83 -9.08
C ILE A 151 -8.54 -2.75 -9.95
N ARG A 152 -8.74 -2.86 -11.25
CA ARG A 152 -8.30 -1.85 -12.21
C ARG A 152 -8.98 -0.50 -11.94
N ALA A 153 -8.28 0.63 -12.15
CA ALA A 153 -8.75 1.95 -11.74
C ALA A 153 -9.56 2.73 -12.80
N ASP A 154 -9.62 2.28 -14.03
CA ASP A 154 -10.31 2.95 -15.14
C ASP A 154 -11.85 2.77 -15.12
N ILE A 155 -12.39 2.41 -13.96
CA ILE A 155 -13.81 2.19 -13.74
C ILE A 155 -14.55 3.53 -13.74
N ASN A 156 -15.19 3.86 -14.84
CA ASN A 156 -16.10 4.98 -14.94
C ASN A 156 -17.55 4.50 -14.80
N ASP A 157 -17.87 3.97 -13.63
CA ASP A 157 -19.21 3.46 -13.28
C ASP A 157 -19.62 3.96 -11.90
N PRO A 158 -20.14 5.20 -11.78
CA PRO A 158 -20.53 5.78 -10.50
C PRO A 158 -21.58 4.95 -9.75
N ALA A 159 -22.49 4.28 -10.45
CA ALA A 159 -23.52 3.45 -9.83
C ALA A 159 -22.91 2.22 -9.15
N TRP A 160 -21.90 1.60 -9.76
CA TRP A 160 -21.17 0.51 -9.15
C TRP A 160 -20.45 0.97 -7.87
N TRP A 161 -19.78 2.13 -7.90
CA TRP A 161 -19.15 2.70 -6.71
C TRP A 161 -20.14 2.95 -5.59
N GLN A 162 -21.31 3.53 -5.92
CA GLN A 162 -22.37 3.74 -4.95
C GLN A 162 -22.84 2.42 -4.31
N GLN A 163 -23.03 1.39 -5.12
CA GLN A 163 -23.47 0.08 -4.64
C GLN A 163 -22.49 -0.53 -3.64
N ILE A 164 -21.20 -0.60 -3.94
CA ILE A 164 -20.21 -1.28 -3.09
C ILE A 164 -19.84 -0.49 -1.83
N THR A 165 -20.03 0.83 -1.84
CA THR A 165 -19.72 1.71 -0.70
C THR A 165 -20.93 2.09 0.13
N THR A 166 -22.14 1.69 -0.28
CA THR A 166 -23.36 1.78 0.54
C THR A 166 -23.35 0.65 1.56
N PRO A 167 -23.58 0.93 2.86
CA PRO A 167 -23.63 -0.12 3.88
C PRO A 167 -24.70 -1.16 3.57
N ASP A 168 -24.38 -2.44 3.71
CA ASP A 168 -25.33 -3.55 3.66
C ASP A 168 -26.18 -3.64 4.95
N ALA A 169 -27.06 -4.63 5.04
CA ALA A 169 -27.93 -4.84 6.21
C ALA A 169 -27.16 -5.09 7.53
N SER A 170 -25.87 -5.46 7.45
CA SER A 170 -24.96 -5.62 8.60
C SER A 170 -24.15 -4.37 8.92
N GLY A 171 -24.31 -3.29 8.15
CA GLY A 171 -23.54 -2.06 8.25
C GLY A 171 -22.15 -2.13 7.58
N ARG A 172 -21.85 -3.19 6.83
CA ARG A 172 -20.57 -3.37 6.14
C ARG A 172 -20.62 -2.72 4.76
N ARG A 173 -19.54 -2.04 4.42
CA ARG A 173 -19.32 -1.45 3.10
C ARG A 173 -17.86 -1.54 2.70
N LEU A 174 -17.56 -1.33 1.44
CA LEU A 174 -16.18 -1.17 0.99
C LEU A 174 -15.74 0.30 1.03
N HIS A 175 -14.46 0.47 1.25
CA HIS A 175 -13.77 1.74 1.18
C HIS A 175 -12.61 1.66 0.19
N VAL A 176 -12.39 2.70 -0.58
CA VAL A 176 -11.13 2.90 -1.29
C VAL A 176 -10.08 3.32 -0.25
N ILE A 177 -9.05 2.51 -0.07
CA ILE A 177 -8.02 2.73 0.97
C ILE A 177 -6.64 3.02 0.39
N LEU A 178 -6.43 2.76 -0.91
CA LEU A 178 -5.15 3.01 -1.56
C LEU A 178 -5.35 3.11 -3.08
N ARG A 179 -4.53 3.94 -3.72
CA ARG A 179 -4.36 4.00 -5.17
C ARG A 179 -2.96 3.53 -5.54
N LEU A 180 -2.86 2.60 -6.49
CA LEU A 180 -1.59 2.10 -7.01
C LEU A 180 -1.31 2.68 -8.41
N PRO A 181 -0.04 2.96 -8.76
CA PRO A 181 1.13 2.77 -7.94
C PRO A 181 1.19 3.75 -6.77
N PHE A 182 1.67 3.30 -5.61
CA PHE A 182 1.84 4.15 -4.44
C PHE A 182 3.19 4.90 -4.41
N ILE A 183 4.18 4.41 -5.15
CA ILE A 183 5.47 5.08 -5.36
C ILE A 183 5.44 5.62 -6.78
N ASP A 184 5.50 6.93 -6.93
CA ASP A 184 5.50 7.63 -8.21
C ASP A 184 6.89 8.20 -8.49
N GLY A 185 7.36 8.09 -9.74
CA GLY A 185 8.67 8.55 -10.15
C GLY A 185 9.30 7.65 -11.22
N PRO A 186 10.55 7.92 -11.61
CA PRO A 186 11.27 7.20 -12.67
C PRO A 186 11.75 5.81 -12.19
N VAL A 187 10.80 4.96 -11.79
CA VAL A 187 11.09 3.60 -11.29
C VAL A 187 10.69 2.59 -12.34
N GLY A 188 11.67 1.85 -12.88
CA GLY A 188 11.40 0.75 -13.80
C GLY A 188 10.59 -0.37 -13.17
N GLY A 189 9.66 -0.99 -13.96
CA GLY A 189 8.87 -2.15 -13.53
C GLY A 189 7.66 -1.81 -12.65
N ILE A 190 7.25 -0.55 -12.56
CA ILE A 190 5.96 -0.15 -11.99
C ILE A 190 4.94 -0.02 -13.13
N PRO A 191 3.75 -0.67 -13.03
CA PRO A 191 2.69 -0.50 -14.02
C PRO A 191 2.27 0.97 -14.14
N ARG A 192 1.98 1.43 -15.37
CA ARG A 192 1.55 2.82 -15.62
C ARG A 192 0.07 3.03 -15.35
N ASP A 193 -0.74 2.03 -15.67
CA ASP A 193 -2.17 2.05 -15.41
C ASP A 193 -2.40 1.94 -13.91
N LYS A 194 -3.47 2.55 -13.42
CA LYS A 194 -3.75 2.61 -11.98
C LYS A 194 -4.63 1.45 -11.53
N ALA A 195 -4.50 1.09 -10.25
CA ALA A 195 -5.39 0.17 -9.58
C ALA A 195 -5.90 0.76 -8.26
N TRP A 196 -7.10 0.34 -7.86
CA TRP A 196 -7.66 0.64 -6.54
C TRP A 196 -7.50 -0.54 -5.60
N VAL A 197 -7.24 -0.22 -4.34
CA VAL A 197 -7.30 -1.19 -3.24
C VAL A 197 -8.53 -0.90 -2.41
N LEU A 198 -9.35 -1.94 -2.23
CA LEU A 198 -10.60 -1.92 -1.50
C LEU A 198 -10.47 -2.71 -0.20
N ALA A 199 -11.14 -2.26 0.86
CA ALA A 199 -11.25 -2.96 2.13
C ALA A 199 -12.60 -2.70 2.79
N ALA A 200 -13.02 -3.60 3.69
CA ALA A 200 -14.25 -3.47 4.47
C ALA A 200 -14.03 -2.80 5.84
N PHE A 201 -12.90 -2.10 6.02
CA PHE A 201 -12.59 -1.28 7.19
C PHE A 201 -12.33 0.16 6.79
N GLU A 202 -12.54 1.09 7.71
CA GLU A 202 -12.30 2.51 7.47
C GLU A 202 -10.80 2.79 7.38
N PRO A 203 -10.35 3.58 6.37
CA PRO A 203 -8.97 3.99 6.26
C PRO A 203 -8.57 4.92 7.41
N GLU A 204 -7.26 5.04 7.63
CA GLU A 204 -6.65 5.91 8.62
C GLU A 204 -5.90 7.03 7.93
N ALA A 205 -6.04 8.26 8.42
CA ALA A 205 -5.36 9.42 7.88
C ALA A 205 -3.83 9.28 7.93
N SER A 206 -3.16 9.68 6.85
CA SER A 206 -1.71 9.67 6.69
C SER A 206 -1.04 11.02 6.91
N GLY A 207 -1.86 12.09 6.95
CA GLY A 207 -1.41 13.48 6.99
C GLY A 207 -1.20 14.11 5.62
N ALA A 208 -1.28 13.32 4.51
CA ALA A 208 -1.35 13.78 3.14
C ALA A 208 -2.19 12.77 2.37
N ASP A 209 -3.47 13.05 2.24
CA ASP A 209 -4.50 12.13 1.77
C ASP A 209 -5.33 12.74 0.65
N ILE A 210 -6.05 11.89 -0.07
CA ILE A 210 -7.03 12.26 -1.09
C ILE A 210 -8.32 11.54 -0.75
N SER A 211 -9.40 12.30 -0.57
CA SER A 211 -10.76 11.76 -0.45
C SER A 211 -11.36 11.56 -1.84
N ARG A 212 -11.99 10.41 -2.04
CA ARG A 212 -12.76 10.09 -3.23
C ARG A 212 -14.24 10.13 -2.87
N VAL A 213 -14.99 10.97 -3.54
CA VAL A 213 -16.41 11.19 -3.27
C VAL A 213 -17.25 11.02 -4.52
N LEU A 214 -18.47 10.55 -4.33
CA LEU A 214 -19.52 10.47 -5.33
C LEU A 214 -20.53 11.57 -5.02
N VAL A 215 -20.87 12.37 -6.02
CA VAL A 215 -21.87 13.45 -5.89
C VAL A 215 -23.06 13.15 -6.79
N THR A 216 -24.26 13.24 -6.23
CA THR A 216 -25.50 13.18 -6.99
C THR A 216 -25.90 14.58 -7.44
N THR A 217 -25.89 14.82 -8.75
CA THR A 217 -26.29 16.08 -9.38
C THR A 217 -27.54 15.89 -10.23
N ASP A 218 -28.13 16.97 -10.71
CA ASP A 218 -29.25 16.92 -11.68
C ASP A 218 -28.83 16.26 -13.01
N ALA A 219 -27.54 16.28 -13.34
CA ALA A 219 -26.97 15.65 -14.53
C ALA A 219 -26.64 14.16 -14.33
N GLY A 220 -26.68 13.65 -13.09
CA GLY A 220 -26.35 12.28 -12.72
C GLY A 220 -25.33 12.16 -11.61
N LEU A 221 -24.61 11.03 -11.57
CA LEU A 221 -23.60 10.73 -10.57
C LEU A 221 -22.21 11.15 -11.08
N GLU A 222 -21.47 11.89 -10.26
CA GLU A 222 -20.13 12.36 -10.58
C GLU A 222 -19.13 11.96 -9.49
N ILE A 223 -17.90 11.62 -9.88
CA ILE A 223 -16.84 11.25 -8.95
C ILE A 223 -15.80 12.37 -8.88
N HIS A 224 -15.46 12.80 -7.65
CA HIS A 224 -14.46 13.82 -7.40
C HIS A 224 -13.35 13.29 -6.50
N GLU A 225 -12.13 13.83 -6.67
CA GLU A 225 -10.98 13.61 -5.79
C GLU A 225 -10.64 14.95 -5.12
N ILE A 226 -10.53 14.94 -3.79
CA ILE A 226 -10.39 16.12 -2.94
C ILE A 226 -9.15 15.93 -2.07
N SER A 227 -8.24 16.93 -2.03
CA SER A 227 -7.08 16.86 -1.12
C SER A 227 -7.53 16.89 0.34
N GLY A 228 -7.03 15.94 1.12
CA GLY A 228 -7.33 15.71 2.53
C GLY A 228 -8.08 14.40 2.77
N ASP A 229 -8.19 14.03 4.03
CA ASP A 229 -9.01 12.90 4.49
C ASP A 229 -10.51 13.28 4.47
N ASP A 230 -11.38 12.40 4.91
CA ASP A 230 -12.83 12.59 4.87
C ASP A 230 -13.34 13.78 5.71
N SER A 231 -12.54 14.29 6.64
CA SER A 231 -12.90 15.45 7.46
C SER A 231 -13.04 16.75 6.65
N VAL A 232 -12.39 16.84 5.47
CA VAL A 232 -12.49 18.02 4.59
C VAL A 232 -13.74 17.99 3.71
N VAL A 233 -14.39 16.83 3.55
CA VAL A 233 -15.50 16.65 2.60
C VAL A 233 -16.70 17.54 2.90
N PRO A 234 -17.15 17.73 4.16
CA PRO A 234 -18.29 18.61 4.45
C PRO A 234 -18.06 20.05 4.02
N SER A 235 -16.90 20.62 4.34
CA SER A 235 -16.58 22.02 3.97
C SER A 235 -16.37 22.20 2.46
N TRP A 236 -15.82 21.19 1.80
CA TRP A 236 -15.72 21.17 0.33
C TRP A 236 -17.11 21.13 -0.32
N ALA A 237 -18.00 20.26 0.17
CA ALA A 237 -19.35 20.13 -0.36
C ALA A 237 -20.13 21.47 -0.23
N GLU A 238 -20.05 22.11 0.92
CA GLU A 238 -20.65 23.43 1.16
C GLU A 238 -20.11 24.48 0.19
N ALA A 239 -18.78 24.52 0.00
CA ALA A 239 -18.14 25.47 -0.92
C ALA A 239 -18.53 25.25 -2.39
N GLN A 240 -18.91 24.02 -2.78
CA GLN A 240 -19.40 23.69 -4.11
C GLN A 240 -20.94 23.86 -4.24
N GLY A 241 -21.65 24.11 -3.14
CA GLY A 241 -23.12 24.26 -3.11
C GLY A 241 -23.86 22.93 -3.07
N TYR A 242 -23.20 21.83 -2.70
CA TYR A 242 -23.85 20.53 -2.56
C TYR A 242 -24.44 20.37 -1.15
N ALA A 243 -25.65 19.83 -1.09
CA ALA A 243 -26.25 19.39 0.15
C ALA A 243 -25.58 18.11 0.67
N PRO A 244 -25.49 17.89 2.00
CA PRO A 244 -24.84 16.72 2.57
C PRO A 244 -25.33 15.37 2.01
N GLU A 245 -26.62 15.25 1.74
CA GLU A 245 -27.26 14.06 1.17
C GLU A 245 -26.89 13.77 -0.29
N GLN A 246 -26.33 14.76 -0.98
CA GLN A 246 -25.85 14.59 -2.35
C GLN A 246 -24.43 14.01 -2.40
N VAL A 247 -23.70 14.02 -1.27
CA VAL A 247 -22.28 13.63 -1.24
C VAL A 247 -22.10 12.31 -0.50
N HIS A 248 -21.52 11.34 -1.18
CA HIS A 248 -21.23 10.00 -0.66
C HIS A 248 -19.73 9.74 -0.68
N VAL A 249 -19.11 9.50 0.50
CA VAL A 249 -17.67 9.22 0.61
C VAL A 249 -17.40 7.77 0.22
N LEU A 250 -16.64 7.56 -0.86
CA LEU A 250 -16.20 6.26 -1.33
C LEU A 250 -14.99 5.73 -0.52
N GLY A 251 -14.28 6.60 0.15
CA GLY A 251 -13.10 6.36 0.97
C GLY A 251 -12.07 7.47 0.79
N PHE A 252 -10.96 7.35 1.50
CA PHE A 252 -9.80 8.20 1.28
C PHE A 252 -8.52 7.37 1.34
N TYR A 253 -7.46 7.88 0.75
CA TYR A 253 -6.21 7.16 0.59
C TYR A 253 -5.01 8.11 0.59
N PRO A 254 -3.83 7.63 1.05
CA PRO A 254 -2.62 8.43 1.06
C PRO A 254 -2.19 8.86 -0.34
N GLU A 255 -1.72 10.10 -0.48
CA GLU A 255 -1.02 10.55 -1.69
C GLU A 255 0.21 9.68 -1.95
N ALA A 256 0.50 9.40 -3.22
CA ALA A 256 1.67 8.63 -3.62
C ALA A 256 2.98 9.29 -3.16
N VAL A 257 3.95 8.46 -2.78
CA VAL A 257 5.30 8.93 -2.46
C VAL A 257 5.99 9.34 -3.75
N GLN A 258 6.32 10.63 -3.87
CA GLN A 258 7.04 11.18 -5.02
C GLN A 258 8.55 10.95 -4.83
N LEU A 259 9.18 10.25 -5.78
CA LEU A 259 10.61 10.14 -5.85
C LEU A 259 11.17 11.22 -6.78
N LYS A 260 12.15 11.96 -6.28
CA LYS A 260 12.91 12.90 -7.11
C LYS A 260 13.69 12.13 -8.17
N ALA A 261 13.72 12.70 -9.38
CA ALA A 261 14.52 12.19 -10.49
C ALA A 261 16.03 12.30 -10.22
#